data_fd99828597ccf36c3896607e5b45908f
#
_entry.id   fd99828597ccf36c3896607e5b45908f
#
_cell.length_a   1.000
_cell.length_b   1.000
_cell.length_c   1.000
_cell.angle_alpha   90.00
_cell.angle_beta   90.00
_cell.angle_gamma   90.00
#
_symmetry.space_group_name_H-M   'P 1'
#
loop_
_entity.id
_entity.type
_entity.pdbx_description
1 polymer ?
#
loop_
_entity_poly.entity_id
_entity_poly.type
_entity_poly.pdbx_seq_one_letter_code
_entity_poly.pdbx_strand_id
1 'polypeptide(L)'
;MTARQPSSRSCFVCGRENQAGLRARWESDRRAGEVRAEIAIPERFNGYPGVVHGGVVTALLDEAMARTALVEGGFEDLMVTARMEVAFRQPVPTATPVTVVARLRRKTGSRAQAEAELRLPDGSV
;
A
#
# COMPACT_ATOMS: atom_id res chain seq x y z
N MET A 1 9.75 -16.40 -1.49
CA MET A 1 10.57 -15.70 -0.49
C MET A 1 10.26 -14.23 -0.51
N THR A 2 9.96 -13.66 0.64
CA THR A 2 9.65 -12.23 0.73
C THR A 2 10.88 -11.46 1.19
N ALA A 3 10.96 -10.20 0.79
CA ALA A 3 12.01 -9.29 1.21
C ALA A 3 11.38 -7.97 1.66
N ARG A 4 11.89 -7.42 2.76
CA ARG A 4 11.42 -6.13 3.25
C ARG A 4 11.92 -5.04 2.32
N GLN A 5 11.01 -4.16 1.91
CA GLN A 5 11.38 -2.99 1.11
C GLN A 5 11.82 -1.84 2.01
N PRO A 6 12.72 -0.97 1.53
CA PRO A 6 13.12 0.21 2.28
C PRO A 6 11.98 1.22 2.37
N SER A 7 12.08 2.14 3.31
CA SER A 7 11.12 3.21 3.45
C SER A 7 11.83 4.54 3.66
N SER A 8 11.20 5.62 3.21
CA SER A 8 11.64 6.96 3.51
C SER A 8 11.43 7.23 5.01
N ARG A 9 12.31 7.99 5.61
CA ARG A 9 12.25 8.28 7.05
C ARG A 9 10.98 9.03 7.46
N SER A 10 10.51 9.93 6.61
CA SER A 10 9.41 10.85 6.90
C SER A 10 8.13 10.60 6.11
N CYS A 11 8.09 9.59 5.25
CA CYS A 11 6.91 9.28 4.45
C CYS A 11 5.67 9.08 5.33
N PHE A 12 4.55 9.64 4.92
CA PHE A 12 3.29 9.51 5.65
C PHE A 12 2.84 8.05 5.76
N VAL A 13 3.05 7.25 4.73
CA VAL A 13 2.58 5.86 4.70
C VAL A 13 3.59 4.91 5.34
N CYS A 14 4.87 5.02 5.02
CA CYS A 14 5.87 4.05 5.45
C CYS A 14 6.99 4.61 6.32
N GLY A 15 7.04 5.93 6.55
CA GLY A 15 8.14 6.56 7.28
C GLY A 15 8.22 6.15 8.74
N ARG A 16 9.35 5.57 9.13
CA ARG A 16 9.58 5.07 10.50
C ARG A 16 9.65 6.19 11.51
N GLU A 17 10.11 7.35 11.10
CA GLU A 17 10.29 8.51 11.97
C GLU A 17 9.12 9.47 11.92
N ASN A 18 8.11 9.21 11.09
CA ASN A 18 6.89 10.01 11.06
C ASN A 18 5.87 9.48 12.06
N GLN A 19 5.83 10.09 13.23
CA GLN A 19 4.92 9.69 14.31
C GLN A 19 3.44 9.92 13.95
N ALA A 20 3.15 10.81 13.02
CA ALA A 20 1.79 11.06 12.55
C ALA A 20 1.39 10.15 11.40
N GLY A 21 2.29 9.34 10.89
CA GLY A 21 2.06 8.48 9.73
C GLY A 21 1.55 7.09 10.07
N LEU A 22 1.32 6.32 9.02
CA LEU A 22 0.79 4.95 9.12
C LEU A 22 1.85 3.92 9.47
N ARG A 23 3.11 4.18 9.14
CA ARG A 23 4.25 3.29 9.38
C ARG A 23 4.06 1.89 8.80
N ALA A 24 3.47 1.81 7.63
CA ALA A 24 3.28 0.54 6.93
C ALA A 24 4.62 -0.09 6.56
N ARG A 25 4.72 -1.39 6.74
CA ARG A 25 5.92 -2.16 6.39
C ARG A 25 5.65 -2.98 5.16
N TRP A 26 6.38 -2.71 4.10
CA TRP A 26 6.18 -3.34 2.82
C TRP A 26 7.15 -4.48 2.60
N GLU A 27 6.63 -5.59 2.13
CA GLU A 27 7.42 -6.74 1.72
C GLU A 27 7.14 -7.06 0.27
N SER A 28 8.17 -7.44 -0.45
CA SER A 28 8.03 -7.85 -1.84
C SER A 28 8.27 -9.34 -2.00
N ASP A 29 7.50 -9.96 -2.90
CA ASP A 29 7.67 -11.33 -3.31
C ASP A 29 7.95 -11.34 -4.81
N ARG A 30 9.21 -11.57 -5.18
CA ARG A 30 9.66 -11.58 -6.56
C ARG A 30 8.99 -12.66 -7.39
N ARG A 31 8.76 -13.83 -6.81
CA ARG A 31 8.14 -14.95 -7.51
C ARG A 31 6.72 -14.64 -7.90
N ALA A 32 5.97 -14.06 -6.99
CA ALA A 32 4.58 -13.71 -7.22
C ALA A 32 4.42 -12.35 -7.92
N GLY A 33 5.48 -11.54 -7.99
CA GLY A 33 5.40 -10.18 -8.51
C GLY A 33 4.55 -9.28 -7.64
N GLU A 34 4.55 -9.51 -6.33
CA GLU A 34 3.67 -8.83 -5.40
C GLU A 34 4.42 -7.98 -4.40
N VAL A 35 3.75 -6.92 -3.97
CA VAL A 35 4.12 -6.15 -2.78
C VAL A 35 2.94 -6.23 -1.83
N ARG A 36 3.21 -6.46 -0.55
CA ARG A 36 2.15 -6.55 0.45
C ARG A 36 2.55 -5.95 1.78
N ALA A 37 1.55 -5.55 2.53
CA ALA A 37 1.68 -5.12 3.91
C ALA A 37 0.46 -5.58 4.69
N GLU A 38 0.69 -5.99 5.93
CA GLU A 38 -0.38 -6.22 6.90
C GLU A 38 -0.34 -5.08 7.89
N ILE A 39 -1.49 -4.44 8.14
CA ILE A 39 -1.56 -3.28 8.99
C ILE A 39 -2.91 -3.23 9.71
N ALA A 40 -2.88 -2.84 10.99
CA ALA A 40 -4.07 -2.45 11.74
C ALA A 40 -4.06 -0.92 11.84
N ILE A 41 -4.98 -0.27 11.13
CA ILE A 41 -4.96 1.19 11.02
C ILE A 41 -5.59 1.80 12.27
N PRO A 42 -4.85 2.66 13.01
CA PRO A 42 -5.37 3.25 14.24
C PRO A 42 -6.63 4.08 14.04
N GLU A 43 -7.44 4.16 15.09
CA GLU A 43 -8.69 4.92 15.06
C GLU A 43 -8.49 6.40 14.72
N ARG A 44 -7.32 6.98 15.02
CA ARG A 44 -7.05 8.39 14.68
C ARG A 44 -7.06 8.69 13.19
N PHE A 45 -7.04 7.66 12.35
CA PHE A 45 -7.16 7.80 10.89
C PHE A 45 -8.57 7.51 10.39
N ASN A 46 -9.56 7.63 11.25
CA ASN A 46 -10.94 7.38 10.86
C ASN A 46 -11.52 8.51 9.98
N GLY A 47 -12.54 8.14 9.21
CA GLY A 47 -13.46 9.12 8.63
C GLY A 47 -14.69 9.21 9.51
N TYR A 48 -15.39 8.07 9.67
CA TYR A 48 -16.42 7.88 10.68
C TYR A 48 -15.84 7.02 11.80
N PRO A 49 -16.41 7.11 13.04
CA PRO A 49 -15.94 6.24 14.11
C PRO A 49 -15.95 4.77 13.69
N GLY A 50 -14.83 4.09 13.91
CA GLY A 50 -14.66 2.69 13.55
C GLY A 50 -14.37 2.40 12.08
N VAL A 51 -14.36 3.41 11.22
CA VAL A 51 -14.13 3.24 9.77
C VAL A 51 -12.94 4.07 9.33
N VAL A 52 -11.99 3.45 8.65
CA VAL A 52 -10.82 4.14 8.10
C VAL A 52 -11.25 5.16 7.07
N HIS A 53 -10.66 6.35 7.12
CA HIS A 53 -10.91 7.40 6.14
C HIS A 53 -10.54 6.91 4.73
N GLY A 54 -11.41 7.15 3.75
CA GLY A 54 -11.18 6.70 2.37
C GLY A 54 -9.89 7.23 1.76
N GLY A 55 -9.50 8.45 2.11
CA GLY A 55 -8.22 9.01 1.69
C GLY A 55 -7.03 8.25 2.24
N VAL A 56 -7.13 7.70 3.45
CA VAL A 56 -6.07 6.88 4.05
C VAL A 56 -5.97 5.53 3.33
N VAL A 57 -7.11 4.90 3.04
CA VAL A 57 -7.13 3.67 2.23
C VAL A 57 -6.48 3.93 0.88
N THR A 58 -6.84 5.05 0.24
CA THR A 58 -6.29 5.45 -1.05
C THR A 58 -4.77 5.65 -0.97
N ALA A 59 -4.28 6.27 0.09
CA ALA A 59 -2.84 6.48 0.29
C ALA A 59 -2.09 5.14 0.40
N LEU A 60 -2.66 4.17 1.12
CA LEU A 60 -2.06 2.83 1.22
C LEU A 60 -2.01 2.13 -0.13
N LEU A 61 -3.11 2.17 -0.88
CA LEU A 61 -3.18 1.54 -2.19
C LEU A 61 -2.24 2.22 -3.19
N ASP A 62 -2.15 3.53 -3.15
CA ASP A 62 -1.25 4.30 -4.00
C ASP A 62 0.21 3.90 -3.77
N GLU A 63 0.64 3.88 -2.53
CA GLU A 63 2.02 3.49 -2.23
C GLU A 63 2.29 2.03 -2.57
N ALA A 64 1.35 1.14 -2.30
CA ALA A 64 1.49 -0.27 -2.65
C ALA A 64 1.76 -0.44 -4.14
N MET A 65 1.00 0.26 -4.98
CA MET A 65 1.16 0.19 -6.43
C MET A 65 2.49 0.80 -6.88
N ALA A 66 2.89 1.93 -6.31
CA ALA A 66 4.16 2.56 -6.63
C ALA A 66 5.35 1.64 -6.33
N ARG A 67 5.25 0.86 -5.25
CA ARG A 67 6.30 -0.07 -4.84
C ARG A 67 6.41 -1.31 -5.71
N THR A 68 5.42 -1.62 -6.52
CA THR A 68 5.50 -2.78 -7.43
C THR A 68 6.62 -2.61 -8.46
N ALA A 69 6.89 -1.38 -8.87
CA ALA A 69 7.99 -1.10 -9.80
C ALA A 69 9.35 -1.41 -9.20
N LEU A 70 9.46 -1.43 -7.87
CA LEU A 70 10.72 -1.69 -7.17
C LEU A 70 11.06 -3.18 -7.08
N VAL A 71 10.10 -4.05 -7.31
CA VAL A 71 10.30 -5.50 -7.20
C VAL A 71 11.30 -5.99 -8.25
N GLU A 72 11.17 -5.51 -9.48
CA GLU A 72 12.02 -5.91 -10.59
C GLU A 72 13.14 -4.92 -10.88
N GLY A 73 12.84 -3.63 -10.80
CA GLY A 73 13.76 -2.55 -11.18
C GLY A 73 14.76 -2.15 -10.11
N GLY A 74 14.67 -2.74 -8.91
CA GLY A 74 15.46 -2.31 -7.79
C GLY A 74 14.90 -1.04 -7.14
N PHE A 75 15.47 -0.66 -5.99
CA PHE A 75 14.92 0.43 -5.18
C PHE A 75 15.31 1.82 -5.65
N GLU A 76 15.97 1.91 -6.78
CA GLU A 76 16.36 3.19 -7.37
C GLU A 76 15.35 3.70 -8.40
N ASP A 77 14.43 2.84 -8.82
CA ASP A 77 13.48 3.11 -9.89
C ASP A 77 12.17 3.70 -9.32
N LEU A 78 12.30 4.86 -8.69
CA LEU A 78 11.17 5.54 -8.05
C LEU A 78 10.25 6.17 -9.08
N MET A 79 8.96 6.00 -8.90
CA MET A 79 7.93 6.55 -9.77
C MET A 79 6.93 7.38 -8.97
N VAL A 80 6.33 8.36 -9.63
CA VAL A 80 5.25 9.17 -9.06
C VAL A 80 3.94 8.82 -9.74
N THR A 81 2.84 8.93 -9.01
CA THR A 81 1.52 8.61 -9.50
C THR A 81 1.04 9.67 -10.49
N ALA A 82 0.67 9.24 -11.69
CA ALA A 82 0.09 10.12 -12.69
C ALA A 82 -1.43 10.00 -12.73
N ARG A 83 -1.95 8.82 -12.47
CA ARG A 83 -3.40 8.56 -12.51
C ARG A 83 -3.73 7.39 -11.60
N MET A 84 -4.85 7.47 -10.91
CA MET A 84 -5.32 6.42 -10.02
C MET A 84 -6.83 6.31 -10.06
N GLU A 85 -7.34 5.09 -10.07
CA GLU A 85 -8.75 4.78 -9.91
C GLU A 85 -8.95 3.94 -8.69
N VAL A 86 -9.92 4.28 -7.85
CA VAL A 86 -10.21 3.53 -6.62
C VAL A 86 -11.70 3.23 -6.54
N ALA A 87 -12.03 1.98 -6.21
CA ALA A 87 -13.40 1.58 -5.92
C ALA A 87 -13.50 1.18 -4.45
N PHE A 88 -14.40 1.82 -3.73
CA PHE A 88 -14.65 1.53 -2.32
C PHE A 88 -15.85 0.61 -2.23
N ARG A 89 -15.61 -0.68 -2.01
CA ARG A 89 -16.66 -1.70 -2.04
C ARG A 89 -17.30 -1.94 -0.69
N GLN A 90 -16.56 -1.72 0.39
CA GLN A 90 -17.05 -1.89 1.74
C GLN A 90 -16.22 -1.08 2.72
N PRO A 91 -16.76 -0.74 3.90
CA PRO A 91 -16.01 -0.02 4.90
C PRO A 91 -14.81 -0.83 5.39
N VAL A 92 -13.69 -0.15 5.66
CA VAL A 92 -12.50 -0.76 6.24
C VAL A 92 -12.50 -0.44 7.73
N PRO A 93 -12.54 -1.47 8.61
CA PRO A 93 -12.57 -1.21 10.05
C PRO A 93 -11.22 -0.73 10.58
N THR A 94 -11.26 0.21 11.52
CA THR A 94 -10.06 0.63 12.25
C THR A 94 -9.63 -0.44 13.24
N ALA A 95 -8.36 -0.38 13.69
CA ALA A 95 -7.80 -1.26 14.71
C ALA A 95 -7.97 -2.76 14.42
N THR A 96 -8.11 -3.10 13.15
CA THR A 96 -8.34 -4.47 12.68
C THR A 96 -7.28 -4.81 11.63
N PRO A 97 -6.58 -5.94 11.74
CA PRO A 97 -5.57 -6.31 10.75
C PRO A 97 -6.19 -6.46 9.36
N VAL A 98 -5.63 -5.73 8.40
CA VAL A 98 -6.01 -5.82 6.98
C VAL A 98 -4.75 -6.04 6.17
N THR A 99 -4.90 -6.59 4.97
CA THR A 99 -3.77 -6.87 4.09
C THR A 99 -3.93 -6.06 2.81
N VAL A 100 -2.90 -5.29 2.48
CA VAL A 100 -2.82 -4.58 1.20
C VAL A 100 -1.89 -5.37 0.30
N VAL A 101 -2.36 -5.69 -0.90
CA VAL A 101 -1.60 -6.44 -1.89
C VAL A 101 -1.62 -5.70 -3.21
N ALA A 102 -0.45 -5.52 -3.81
CA ALA A 102 -0.33 -4.88 -5.12
C ALA A 102 0.48 -5.74 -6.07
N ARG A 103 0.16 -5.65 -7.35
CA ARG A 103 0.87 -6.34 -8.42
C ARG A 103 1.13 -5.41 -9.57
N LEU A 104 2.33 -5.51 -10.14
CA LEU A 104 2.66 -4.81 -11.37
C LEU A 104 1.95 -5.50 -12.54
N ARG A 105 1.21 -4.72 -13.31
CA ARG A 105 0.51 -5.24 -14.50
C ARG A 105 1.35 -5.05 -15.75
N ARG A 106 2.04 -3.91 -15.85
CA ARG A 106 2.80 -3.57 -17.04
C ARG A 106 3.83 -2.51 -16.71
N LYS A 107 5.03 -2.66 -17.22
CA LYS A 107 6.08 -1.64 -17.11
C LYS A 107 6.71 -1.45 -18.49
N THR A 108 6.72 -0.20 -18.97
CA THR A 108 7.29 0.15 -20.27
C THR A 108 8.05 1.46 -20.12
N GLY A 109 9.38 1.39 -20.18
CA GLY A 109 10.22 2.57 -20.01
C GLY A 109 9.97 3.28 -18.68
N SER A 110 9.52 4.53 -18.73
CA SER A 110 9.25 5.35 -17.55
C SER A 110 7.82 5.23 -17.04
N ARG A 111 7.00 4.35 -17.64
CA ARG A 111 5.60 4.16 -17.25
C ARG A 111 5.36 2.78 -16.66
N ALA A 112 4.53 2.71 -15.65
CA ALA A 112 4.12 1.45 -15.05
C ALA A 112 2.62 1.50 -14.73
N GLN A 113 1.97 0.35 -14.88
CA GLN A 113 0.58 0.15 -14.46
C GLN A 113 0.56 -0.94 -13.42
N ALA A 114 -0.15 -0.70 -12.34
CA ALA A 114 -0.27 -1.64 -11.24
C ALA A 114 -1.71 -1.68 -10.74
N GLU A 115 -2.04 -2.75 -10.05
CA GLU A 115 -3.32 -2.87 -9.36
C GLU A 115 -3.06 -3.27 -7.92
N ALA A 116 -3.99 -2.89 -7.05
CA ALA A 116 -3.89 -3.22 -5.64
C ALA A 116 -5.29 -3.48 -5.07
N GLU A 117 -5.32 -4.23 -3.99
CA GLU A 117 -6.55 -4.44 -3.23
C GLU A 117 -6.23 -4.45 -1.74
N LEU A 118 -7.22 -4.05 -0.96
CA LEU A 118 -7.17 -4.16 0.49
C LEU A 118 -8.12 -5.29 0.88
N ARG A 119 -7.59 -6.29 1.57
CA ARG A 119 -8.31 -7.47 2.00
C ARG A 119 -8.63 -7.39 3.48
N LEU A 120 -9.88 -7.62 3.82
CA LEU A 120 -10.33 -7.73 5.20
C LEU A 120 -9.96 -9.10 5.78
N PRO A 121 -10.07 -9.29 7.13
CA PRO A 121 -9.72 -10.57 7.75
C PRO A 121 -10.44 -11.78 7.18
N ASP A 122 -11.68 -11.60 6.68
CA ASP A 122 -12.45 -12.68 6.05
C ASP A 122 -12.07 -12.94 4.59
N GLY A 123 -11.09 -12.20 4.05
CA GLY A 123 -10.63 -12.33 2.67
C GLY A 123 -11.40 -11.47 1.66
N SER A 124 -12.47 -10.79 2.07
CA SER A 124 -13.22 -9.90 1.17
C SER A 124 -12.42 -8.62 0.87
N VAL A 125 -12.73 -8.01 -0.27
CA VAL A 125 -11.96 -6.88 -0.82
C VAL A 125 -12.77 -5.58 -0.76
#